data_64b5842f41932aa63bf29aa06a7445c6
#
_entry.id   64b5842f41932aa63bf29aa06a7445c6
#
_cell.length_a   1.000
_cell.length_b   1.000
_cell.length_c   1.000
_cell.angle_alpha   90.00
_cell.angle_beta   90.00
_cell.angle_gamma   90.00
#
_symmetry.space_group_name_H-M   'P 1'
#
loop_
_entity.id
_entity.type
_entity.pdbx_description
1 polymer ?
#
loop_
_entity_poly.entity_id
_entity_poly.type
_entity_poly.pdbx_seq_one_letter_code
_entity_poly.pdbx_strand_id
1 'polypeptide(L)'
;MNAKQNNAFEKGLATRTQVMGKDFVSKAFDNATEFTLPMQHYITQNAWGDVWQRPGLDLKTRSLITIAMLTALGKQHELKGHVRGALNNGASVTEIQEVLLHASIYCGVPTAVEAFRLSLIHI
;
A
#
# COMPACT_ATOMS: atom_id res chain seq x y z
N MET A 1 14.19 3.21 20.89
CA MET A 1 14.07 1.91 20.22
C MET A 1 15.33 1.08 20.44
N ASN A 2 15.20 -0.25 20.57
CA ASN A 2 16.37 -1.13 20.61
C ASN A 2 16.91 -1.34 19.18
N ALA A 3 18.05 -2.01 19.04
CA ALA A 3 18.71 -2.22 17.74
C ALA A 3 17.82 -2.96 16.75
N LYS A 4 17.01 -3.93 17.21
CA LYS A 4 16.09 -4.69 16.36
C LYS A 4 14.98 -3.80 15.81
N GLN A 5 14.43 -2.91 16.63
CA GLN A 5 13.38 -1.97 16.22
C GLN A 5 13.93 -0.94 15.24
N ASN A 6 15.15 -0.41 15.47
CA ASN A 6 15.81 0.52 14.56
C ASN A 6 16.04 -0.13 13.20
N ASN A 7 16.49 -1.41 13.18
CA ASN A 7 16.73 -2.15 11.95
C ASN A 7 15.41 -2.38 11.18
N ALA A 8 14.34 -2.75 11.88
CA ALA A 8 13.03 -2.94 11.28
C ALA A 8 12.49 -1.63 10.69
N PHE A 9 12.66 -0.51 11.39
CA PHE A 9 12.26 0.80 10.89
C PHE A 9 13.04 1.17 9.62
N GLU A 10 14.34 1.01 9.62
CA GLU A 10 15.18 1.34 8.46
C GLU A 10 14.85 0.48 7.25
N LYS A 11 14.70 -0.82 7.43
CA LYS A 11 14.28 -1.73 6.35
C LYS A 11 12.89 -1.39 5.85
N GLY A 12 11.98 -1.08 6.75
CA GLY A 12 10.62 -0.68 6.43
C GLY A 12 10.58 0.61 5.64
N LEU A 13 11.38 1.59 6.03
CA LEU A 13 11.48 2.87 5.33
C LEU A 13 11.99 2.67 3.90
N ALA A 14 13.01 1.83 3.73
CA ALA A 14 13.54 1.53 2.40
C ALA A 14 12.52 0.85 1.51
N THR A 15 11.82 -0.17 2.00
CA THR A 15 10.80 -0.88 1.23
C THR A 15 9.60 0.01 0.94
N ARG A 16 9.11 0.74 1.94
CA ARG A 16 8.00 1.69 1.76
C ARG A 16 8.33 2.71 0.68
N THR A 17 9.55 3.24 0.68
CA THR A 17 10.00 4.20 -0.33
C THR A 17 10.07 3.56 -1.71
N GLN A 18 10.58 2.34 -1.79
CA GLN A 18 10.65 1.60 -3.06
C GLN A 18 9.26 1.38 -3.66
N VAL A 19 8.29 0.99 -2.84
CA VAL A 19 6.94 0.65 -3.30
C VAL A 19 6.09 1.88 -3.53
N MET A 20 6.03 2.79 -2.55
CA MET A 20 5.12 3.94 -2.58
C MET A 20 5.72 5.17 -3.25
N GLY A 21 7.03 5.21 -3.40
CA GLY A 21 7.73 6.35 -3.98
C GLY A 21 8.27 7.30 -2.91
N LYS A 22 9.39 7.93 -3.23
CA LYS A 22 10.10 8.84 -2.32
C LYS A 22 9.24 10.04 -1.90
N ASP A 23 8.54 10.65 -2.86
CA ASP A 23 7.74 11.84 -2.59
C ASP A 23 6.56 11.51 -1.70
N PHE A 24 5.90 10.37 -1.93
CA PHE A 24 4.79 9.92 -1.09
C PHE A 24 5.25 9.76 0.37
N VAL A 25 6.37 9.09 0.58
CA VAL A 25 6.88 8.82 1.92
C VAL A 25 7.35 10.11 2.60
N SER A 26 8.07 10.98 1.87
CA SER A 26 8.50 12.27 2.40
C SER A 26 7.31 13.11 2.84
N LYS A 27 6.26 13.19 2.03
CA LYS A 27 5.05 13.93 2.37
C LYS A 27 4.34 13.36 3.59
N ALA A 28 4.29 12.02 3.70
CA ALA A 28 3.67 11.37 4.85
C ALA A 28 4.33 11.80 6.17
N PHE A 29 5.66 11.84 6.19
CA PHE A 29 6.39 12.30 7.38
C PHE A 29 6.32 13.81 7.58
N ASP A 30 6.44 14.59 6.51
CA ASP A 30 6.38 16.06 6.59
C ASP A 30 5.01 16.55 7.06
N ASN A 31 3.93 15.87 6.67
CA ASN A 31 2.57 16.23 7.06
C ASN A 31 2.17 15.66 8.42
N ALA A 32 3.00 14.81 9.01
CA ALA A 32 2.71 14.23 10.32
C ALA A 32 2.82 15.30 11.40
N THR A 33 1.85 15.28 12.30
CA THR A 33 1.85 16.14 13.48
C THR A 33 2.43 15.34 14.67
N GLU A 34 2.62 16.01 15.79
CA GLU A 34 3.00 15.33 17.03
C GLU A 34 2.03 14.20 17.39
N PHE A 35 0.75 14.39 17.08
CA PHE A 35 -0.30 13.40 17.33
C PHE A 35 -0.21 12.22 16.35
N THR A 36 0.05 12.45 15.07
CA THR A 36 0.00 11.40 14.03
C THR A 36 1.35 10.73 13.78
N LEU A 37 2.45 11.36 14.18
CA LEU A 37 3.80 10.80 13.93
C LEU A 37 3.98 9.39 14.49
N PRO A 38 3.50 9.03 15.69
CA PRO A 38 3.62 7.66 16.18
C PRO A 38 3.01 6.61 15.23
N MET A 39 1.93 6.95 14.53
CA MET A 39 1.33 6.03 13.55
C MET A 39 2.26 5.84 12.35
N GLN A 40 2.92 6.90 11.87
CA GLN A 40 3.88 6.78 10.77
C GLN A 40 5.06 5.88 11.17
N HIS A 41 5.56 6.01 12.38
CA HIS A 41 6.60 5.13 12.90
C HIS A 41 6.12 3.69 13.03
N TYR A 42 4.92 3.50 13.56
CA TYR A 42 4.34 2.16 13.76
C TYR A 42 4.18 1.42 12.43
N ILE A 43 3.56 2.05 11.44
CA ILE A 43 3.33 1.38 10.16
C ILE A 43 4.63 1.15 9.38
N THR A 44 5.59 2.06 9.47
CA THR A 44 6.89 1.89 8.83
C THR A 44 7.64 0.70 9.42
N GLN A 45 7.63 0.59 10.74
CA GLN A 45 8.32 -0.48 11.44
C GLN A 45 7.61 -1.82 11.32
N ASN A 46 6.29 -1.87 11.51
CA ASN A 46 5.56 -3.11 11.70
C ASN A 46 4.88 -3.62 10.43
N ALA A 47 4.38 -2.76 9.57
CA ALA A 47 3.88 -3.19 8.27
C ALA A 47 5.05 -3.34 7.28
N TRP A 48 5.73 -2.25 6.98
CA TRP A 48 6.80 -2.24 5.98
C TRP A 48 8.09 -2.90 6.45
N GLY A 49 8.40 -2.81 7.74
CA GLY A 49 9.61 -3.38 8.34
C GLY A 49 9.47 -4.82 8.81
N ASP A 50 8.27 -5.39 8.76
CA ASP A 50 8.01 -6.77 9.18
C ASP A 50 7.27 -7.53 8.08
N VAL A 51 5.98 -7.27 7.90
CA VAL A 51 5.14 -8.07 6.98
C VAL A 51 5.64 -7.95 5.53
N TRP A 52 5.95 -6.74 5.07
CA TRP A 52 6.44 -6.52 3.72
C TRP A 52 7.86 -7.04 3.48
N GLN A 53 8.57 -7.42 4.54
CA GLN A 53 9.91 -8.04 4.43
C GLN A 53 9.85 -9.56 4.25
N ARG A 54 8.68 -10.17 4.48
CA ARG A 54 8.56 -11.63 4.47
C ARG A 54 8.65 -12.17 3.04
N PRO A 55 9.45 -13.24 2.81
CA PRO A 55 9.69 -13.75 1.44
C PRO A 55 8.58 -14.65 0.89
N GLY A 56 7.56 -14.96 1.68
CA GLY A 56 6.48 -15.87 1.27
C GLY A 56 5.62 -15.36 0.12
N LEU A 57 5.54 -14.03 -0.08
CA LEU A 57 4.90 -13.39 -1.23
C LEU A 57 5.83 -12.31 -1.76
N ASP A 58 5.88 -12.16 -3.08
CA ASP A 58 6.66 -11.06 -3.65
C ASP A 58 5.96 -9.71 -3.47
N LEU A 59 6.67 -8.63 -3.76
CA LEU A 59 6.15 -7.27 -3.55
C LEU A 59 4.95 -6.98 -4.44
N LYS A 60 4.97 -7.45 -5.68
CA LYS A 60 3.85 -7.25 -6.61
C LYS A 60 2.58 -7.92 -6.08
N THR A 61 2.68 -9.15 -5.62
CA THR A 61 1.54 -9.88 -5.07
C THR A 61 1.00 -9.18 -3.81
N ARG A 62 1.89 -8.70 -2.94
CA ARG A 62 1.46 -7.94 -1.76
C ARG A 62 0.71 -6.67 -2.14
N SER A 63 1.16 -5.95 -3.17
CA SER A 63 0.45 -4.78 -3.66
C SER A 63 -0.94 -5.13 -4.20
N LEU A 64 -1.06 -6.21 -4.97
CA LEU A 64 -2.35 -6.63 -5.54
C LEU A 64 -3.33 -7.06 -4.45
N ILE A 65 -2.86 -7.80 -3.44
CA ILE A 65 -3.66 -8.19 -2.29
C ILE A 65 -4.13 -6.95 -1.52
N THR A 66 -3.23 -5.99 -1.33
CA THR A 66 -3.56 -4.74 -0.63
C THR A 66 -4.65 -3.96 -1.37
N ILE A 67 -4.56 -3.88 -2.70
CA ILE A 67 -5.61 -3.26 -3.52
C ILE A 67 -6.96 -3.94 -3.28
N ALA A 68 -7.00 -5.26 -3.26
CA ALA A 68 -8.23 -6.01 -3.03
C ALA A 68 -8.82 -5.71 -1.64
N MET A 69 -7.97 -5.72 -0.62
CA MET A 69 -8.39 -5.45 0.77
C MET A 69 -8.90 -4.02 0.95
N LEU A 70 -8.20 -3.03 0.41
CA LEU A 70 -8.59 -1.63 0.51
C LEU A 70 -9.88 -1.36 -0.25
N THR A 71 -10.07 -2.04 -1.39
CA THR A 71 -11.33 -2.00 -2.13
C THR A 71 -12.47 -2.53 -1.29
N ALA A 72 -12.31 -3.71 -0.71
CA ALA A 72 -13.31 -4.34 0.15
C ALA A 72 -13.69 -3.48 1.35
N LEU A 73 -12.70 -2.82 1.95
CA LEU A 73 -12.88 -1.99 3.14
C LEU A 73 -13.33 -0.56 2.80
N GLY A 74 -13.37 -0.18 1.53
CA GLY A 74 -13.76 1.16 1.11
C GLY A 74 -12.74 2.24 1.47
N LYS A 75 -11.46 1.90 1.58
CA LYS A 75 -10.40 2.83 1.98
C LYS A 75 -9.81 3.52 0.75
N GLN A 76 -10.55 4.45 0.18
CA GLN A 76 -10.21 5.10 -1.10
C GLN A 76 -8.91 5.90 -1.04
N HIS A 77 -8.65 6.59 0.06
CA HIS A 77 -7.43 7.40 0.18
C HIS A 77 -6.17 6.53 0.11
N GLU A 78 -6.16 5.43 0.87
CA GLU A 78 -5.03 4.50 0.87
C GLU A 78 -4.94 3.74 -0.46
N LEU A 79 -6.06 3.46 -1.09
CA LEU A 79 -6.10 2.77 -2.37
C LEU A 79 -5.34 3.53 -3.46
N LYS A 80 -5.42 4.85 -3.48
CA LYS A 80 -4.68 5.70 -4.44
C LYS A 80 -3.19 5.38 -4.43
N GLY A 81 -2.59 5.40 -3.25
CA GLY A 81 -1.16 5.13 -3.09
C GLY A 81 -0.79 3.70 -3.48
N HIS A 82 -1.64 2.74 -3.15
CA HIS A 82 -1.35 1.34 -3.43
C HIS A 82 -1.59 0.93 -4.89
N VAL A 83 -2.44 1.63 -5.63
CA VAL A 83 -2.50 1.47 -7.09
C VAL A 83 -1.16 1.88 -7.72
N ARG A 84 -0.62 3.02 -7.32
CA ARG A 84 0.71 3.46 -7.75
C ARG A 84 1.79 2.50 -7.30
N GLY A 85 1.71 2.05 -6.05
CA GLY A 85 2.65 1.08 -5.52
C GLY A 85 2.66 -0.24 -6.28
N ALA A 86 1.50 -0.71 -6.71
CA ALA A 86 1.40 -1.91 -7.52
C ALA A 86 2.10 -1.74 -8.87
N LEU A 87 1.89 -0.60 -9.53
CA LEU A 87 2.59 -0.28 -10.78
C LEU A 87 4.10 -0.21 -10.56
N ASN A 88 4.54 0.42 -9.47
CA ASN A 88 5.96 0.48 -9.11
C ASN A 88 6.57 -0.91 -8.91
N ASN A 89 5.77 -1.85 -8.41
CA ASN A 89 6.19 -3.24 -8.19
C ASN A 89 6.04 -4.13 -9.42
N GLY A 90 5.73 -3.54 -10.57
CA GLY A 90 5.65 -4.26 -11.84
C GLY A 90 4.29 -4.85 -12.17
N ALA A 91 3.23 -4.51 -11.42
CA ALA A 91 1.89 -4.93 -11.78
C ALA A 91 1.46 -4.24 -13.09
N SER A 92 0.78 -4.99 -13.94
CA SER A 92 0.18 -4.43 -15.16
C SER A 92 -1.19 -3.84 -14.86
N VAL A 93 -1.64 -2.95 -15.75
CA VAL A 93 -3.00 -2.41 -15.69
C VAL A 93 -4.02 -3.56 -15.76
N THR A 94 -3.74 -4.58 -16.58
CA THR A 94 -4.60 -5.77 -16.67
C THR A 94 -4.68 -6.52 -15.34
N GLU A 95 -3.56 -6.69 -14.65
CA GLU A 95 -3.57 -7.35 -13.33
C GLU A 95 -4.40 -6.58 -12.32
N ILE A 96 -4.28 -5.26 -12.30
CA ILE A 96 -5.10 -4.42 -11.42
C ILE A 96 -6.59 -4.55 -11.78
N GLN A 97 -6.92 -4.49 -13.08
CA GLN A 97 -8.27 -4.70 -13.56
C GLN A 97 -8.85 -6.03 -13.09
N GLU A 98 -8.09 -7.11 -13.22
CA GLU A 98 -8.54 -8.44 -12.80
C GLU A 98 -8.78 -8.54 -11.31
N VAL A 99 -7.93 -7.91 -10.48
CA VAL A 99 -8.12 -7.85 -9.04
C VAL A 99 -9.44 -7.15 -8.70
N LEU A 100 -9.74 -6.02 -9.34
CA LEU A 100 -10.96 -5.26 -9.09
C LEU A 100 -12.21 -6.01 -9.58
N LEU A 101 -12.13 -6.68 -10.72
CA LEU A 101 -13.22 -7.54 -11.21
C LEU A 101 -13.50 -8.69 -10.23
N HIS A 102 -12.44 -9.31 -9.75
CA HIS A 102 -12.55 -10.37 -8.74
C HIS A 102 -13.21 -9.85 -7.46
N ALA A 103 -12.78 -8.67 -7.01
CA ALA A 103 -13.36 -8.02 -5.83
C ALA A 103 -14.85 -7.72 -6.01
N SER A 104 -15.32 -7.42 -7.24
CA SER A 104 -16.73 -7.12 -7.47
C SER A 104 -17.64 -8.30 -7.16
N ILE A 105 -17.14 -9.52 -7.34
CA ILE A 105 -17.90 -10.74 -7.07
C ILE A 105 -17.98 -11.04 -5.56
N TYR A 106 -16.89 -10.85 -4.84
CA TYR A 106 -16.80 -11.23 -3.42
C TYR A 106 -17.09 -10.07 -2.46
N CYS A 107 -16.95 -8.82 -2.91
CA CYS A 107 -17.07 -7.64 -2.04
C CYS A 107 -18.19 -6.68 -2.47
N GLY A 108 -18.82 -6.92 -3.61
CA GLY A 108 -19.92 -6.11 -4.12
C GLY A 108 -19.52 -5.19 -5.27
N VAL A 109 -20.43 -5.12 -6.26
CA VAL A 109 -20.22 -4.34 -7.49
C VAL A 109 -20.06 -2.83 -7.21
N PRO A 110 -20.88 -2.18 -6.37
CA PRO A 110 -20.72 -0.74 -6.13
C PRO A 110 -19.35 -0.37 -5.60
N THR A 111 -18.80 -1.16 -4.68
CA THR A 111 -17.46 -0.94 -4.12
C THR A 111 -16.39 -1.05 -5.19
N ALA A 112 -16.50 -2.04 -6.06
CA ALA A 112 -15.55 -2.24 -7.15
C ALA A 112 -15.66 -1.12 -8.19
N VAL A 113 -16.85 -0.64 -8.50
CA VAL A 113 -17.04 0.49 -9.44
C VAL A 113 -16.31 1.74 -8.96
N GLU A 114 -16.40 2.05 -7.68
CA GLU A 114 -15.66 3.17 -7.10
C GLU A 114 -14.15 2.97 -7.21
N ALA A 115 -13.68 1.76 -6.94
CA ALA A 115 -12.26 1.42 -7.06
C ALA A 115 -11.76 1.53 -8.50
N PHE A 116 -12.57 1.14 -9.48
CA PHE A 116 -12.25 1.33 -10.91
C PHE A 116 -12.09 2.80 -11.27
N ARG A 117 -13.03 3.64 -10.85
CA ARG A 117 -12.96 5.09 -11.11
C ARG A 117 -11.70 5.70 -10.53
N LEU A 118 -11.42 5.36 -9.29
CA LEU A 118 -10.24 5.85 -8.59
C LEU A 118 -8.95 5.39 -9.26
N SER A 119 -8.86 4.10 -9.58
CA SER A 119 -7.68 3.50 -10.20
C SER A 119 -7.39 4.12 -11.57
N LEU A 120 -8.44 4.39 -12.36
CA LEU A 120 -8.29 5.01 -13.67
C LEU A 120 -7.55 6.36 -13.59
N ILE A 121 -7.80 7.15 -12.55
CA ILE A 121 -7.14 8.44 -12.35
C ILE A 121 -5.64 8.27 -12.05
N HIS A 122 -5.27 7.18 -11.41
CA HIS A 122 -3.91 6.95 -10.91
C HIS A 122 -3.07 5.96 -11.74
N ILE A 123 -3.63 5.47 -12.81
CA ILE A 123 -2.92 4.56 -13.73
C ILE A 123 -2.12 5.33 -14.83
#